data_b1f113eeaffafafde8325c448daf8299
#
_entry.id   b1f113eeaffafafde8325c448daf8299
#
_cell.length_a   1.000
_cell.length_b   1.000
_cell.length_c   1.000
_cell.angle_alpha   90.00
_cell.angle_beta   90.00
_cell.angle_gamma   90.00
#
_symmetry.space_group_name_H-M   'P 1'
#
loop_
_entity.id
_entity.type
_entity.pdbx_description
1 polymer ?
#
loop_
_entity_poly.entity_id
_entity_poly.type
_entity_poly.pdbx_seq_one_letter_code
_entity_poly.pdbx_strand_id
1 'polypeptide(L)'
;YLMPGFLYTYQRFREEIEIPVVVNGDENRMQRLQRMIRPFILRRLKGEVLRDLPAKLEENVFAKLEGEQLALYDAHVQRMKESLEGKSEKEFRSEKIQILAELTRLRQICCDPGLLFEGYKGESAKAQMCMELIENAVGAGHKVLLFSQFTSMLERLAAGLKKAGIDYYMLTGSVGKEKRMQMVESFNEDDVPVFCISLKAGGTGLNLTAADIVIHYDPWWNVAAQNQATDRAYRIGQQNPVQVYKLIAQDTIEEKIVALQQAKQSLAETVTGSADGAILSMKPEELLELLEVPEP
;
A
#
# COMPACT_ATOMS: atom_id res chain seq x y z
N TYR A 1 19.41 -12.13 18.40
CA TYR A 1 19.70 -11.10 19.38
C TYR A 1 19.52 -11.63 20.81
N LEU A 2 18.32 -12.11 21.15
CA LEU A 2 18.02 -12.58 22.53
C LEU A 2 18.59 -13.96 22.83
N MET A 3 18.78 -14.83 21.84
CA MET A 3 19.27 -16.21 22.00
C MET A 3 20.16 -16.59 20.81
N PRO A 4 21.43 -16.18 20.82
CA PRO A 4 22.38 -16.54 19.76
C PRO A 4 22.46 -18.06 19.58
N GLY A 5 22.38 -18.53 18.33
CA GLY A 5 22.45 -19.96 18.01
C GLY A 5 21.15 -20.77 18.15
N PHE A 6 20.07 -20.21 18.71
CA PHE A 6 18.79 -20.91 18.87
C PHE A 6 18.18 -21.38 17.55
N LEU A 7 18.26 -20.55 16.50
CA LEU A 7 17.83 -20.88 15.14
C LEU A 7 19.01 -21.26 14.22
N TYR A 8 20.07 -21.82 14.80
CA TYR A 8 21.29 -22.22 14.10
C TYR A 8 22.12 -21.02 13.57
N THR A 9 23.15 -21.30 12.75
CA THR A 9 23.80 -20.28 11.91
C THR A 9 22.89 -19.94 10.74
N TYR A 10 23.06 -18.74 10.13
CA TYR A 10 22.27 -18.32 8.98
C TYR A 10 22.29 -19.34 7.83
N GLN A 11 23.48 -19.86 7.51
CA GLN A 11 23.64 -20.85 6.44
C GLN A 11 22.84 -22.13 6.74
N ARG A 12 22.95 -22.66 7.97
CA ARG A 12 22.23 -23.86 8.37
C ARG A 12 20.72 -23.64 8.48
N PHE A 13 20.28 -22.47 8.93
CA PHE A 13 18.87 -22.09 8.93
C PHE A 13 18.30 -22.08 7.51
N ARG A 14 19.05 -21.50 6.57
CA ARG A 14 18.64 -21.44 5.17
C ARG A 14 18.51 -22.83 4.55
N GLU A 15 19.48 -23.70 4.78
CA GLU A 15 19.51 -25.06 4.21
C GLU A 15 18.48 -26.00 4.85
N GLU A 16 18.30 -25.93 6.17
CA GLU A 16 17.43 -26.86 6.89
C GLU A 16 15.98 -26.38 7.02
N ILE A 17 15.72 -25.09 6.94
CA ILE A 17 14.39 -24.51 7.20
C ILE A 17 13.92 -23.62 6.05
N GLU A 18 14.67 -22.58 5.69
CA GLU A 18 14.18 -21.58 4.72
C GLU A 18 13.90 -22.20 3.35
N ILE A 19 14.88 -22.86 2.74
CA ILE A 19 14.71 -23.49 1.41
C ILE A 19 13.65 -24.61 1.45
N PRO A 20 13.66 -25.57 2.37
CA PRO A 20 12.64 -26.60 2.43
C PRO A 20 11.23 -26.07 2.64
N VAL A 21 11.06 -25.05 3.47
CA VAL A 21 9.73 -24.48 3.78
C VAL A 21 9.25 -23.58 2.64
N VAL A 22 10.10 -22.66 2.15
CA VAL A 22 9.68 -21.62 1.19
C VAL A 22 9.67 -22.13 -0.24
N VAL A 23 10.65 -22.96 -0.62
CA VAL A 23 10.78 -23.45 -2.00
C VAL A 23 10.09 -24.79 -2.20
N ASN A 24 10.17 -25.71 -1.22
CA ASN A 24 9.67 -27.08 -1.36
C ASN A 24 8.31 -27.30 -0.65
N GLY A 25 7.77 -26.31 0.08
CA GLY A 25 6.50 -26.43 0.79
C GLY A 25 6.48 -27.48 1.91
N ASP A 26 7.64 -27.76 2.55
CA ASP A 26 7.77 -28.80 3.61
C ASP A 26 7.01 -28.39 4.87
N GLU A 27 5.79 -28.88 5.00
CA GLU A 27 4.92 -28.61 6.15
C GLU A 27 5.49 -29.12 7.48
N ASN A 28 6.22 -30.23 7.49
CA ASN A 28 6.80 -30.78 8.71
C ASN A 28 7.89 -29.86 9.29
N ARG A 29 8.71 -29.30 8.39
CA ARG A 29 9.74 -28.33 8.80
C ARG A 29 9.12 -27.00 9.20
N MET A 30 8.06 -26.57 8.57
CA MET A 30 7.25 -25.42 8.99
C MET A 30 6.69 -25.60 10.39
N GLN A 31 6.04 -26.73 10.69
CA GLN A 31 5.50 -27.02 12.02
C GLN A 31 6.60 -27.12 13.09
N ARG A 32 7.77 -27.65 12.71
CA ARG A 32 8.93 -27.67 13.61
C ARG A 32 9.40 -26.27 13.95
N LEU A 33 9.54 -25.39 12.94
CA LEU A 33 9.91 -23.99 13.14
C LEU A 33 8.88 -23.28 14.03
N GLN A 34 7.59 -23.42 13.74
CA GLN A 34 6.51 -22.84 14.53
C GLN A 34 6.58 -23.26 16.00
N ARG A 35 6.81 -24.56 16.29
CA ARG A 35 6.97 -25.05 17.66
C ARG A 35 8.19 -24.44 18.36
N MET A 36 9.30 -24.27 17.65
CA MET A 36 10.52 -23.66 18.20
C MET A 36 10.32 -22.18 18.55
N ILE A 37 9.66 -21.41 17.68
CA ILE A 37 9.51 -19.95 17.86
C ILE A 37 8.30 -19.56 18.72
N ARG A 38 7.27 -20.43 18.82
CA ARG A 38 6.03 -20.18 19.57
C ARG A 38 6.23 -19.64 20.99
N PRO A 39 7.17 -20.14 21.81
CA PRO A 39 7.40 -19.60 23.15
C PRO A 39 7.91 -18.16 23.18
N PHE A 40 8.46 -17.66 22.06
CA PHE A 40 9.10 -16.34 21.95
C PHE A 40 8.29 -15.35 21.14
N ILE A 41 7.20 -15.81 20.51
CA ILE A 41 6.30 -14.98 19.70
C ILE A 41 4.93 -14.92 20.38
N LEU A 42 4.57 -13.74 20.84
CA LEU A 42 3.22 -13.45 21.30
C LEU A 42 2.52 -12.60 20.23
N ARG A 43 1.69 -13.24 19.40
CA ARG A 43 0.83 -12.55 18.44
C ARG A 43 -0.58 -12.45 19.03
N ARG A 44 -1.06 -11.25 19.20
CA ARG A 44 -2.45 -10.97 19.58
C ARG A 44 -3.16 -10.30 18.41
N LEU A 45 -4.26 -10.85 17.99
CA LEU A 45 -5.11 -10.24 16.95
C LEU A 45 -5.97 -9.17 17.62
N LYS A 46 -6.09 -8.00 16.97
CA LYS A 46 -6.87 -6.87 17.50
C LYS A 46 -8.32 -7.25 17.81
N GLY A 47 -8.97 -8.03 16.93
CA GLY A 47 -10.34 -8.48 17.14
C GLY A 47 -10.56 -9.41 18.34
N GLU A 48 -9.50 -10.08 18.81
CA GLU A 48 -9.58 -10.96 19.98
C GLU A 48 -9.40 -10.19 21.29
N VAL A 49 -8.62 -9.11 21.27
CA VAL A 49 -8.19 -8.39 22.48
C VAL A 49 -9.00 -7.09 22.69
N LEU A 50 -9.46 -6.45 21.63
CA LEU A 50 -10.11 -5.14 21.66
C LEU A 50 -11.57 -5.25 21.22
N ARG A 51 -12.41 -5.84 22.08
CA ARG A 51 -13.87 -5.99 21.84
C ARG A 51 -14.61 -4.66 21.85
N ASP A 52 -14.00 -3.62 22.41
CA ASP A 52 -14.59 -2.30 22.57
C ASP A 52 -14.29 -1.34 21.40
N LEU A 53 -13.52 -1.79 20.37
CA LEU A 53 -13.32 -0.97 19.19
C LEU A 53 -14.59 -0.95 18.33
N PRO A 54 -14.98 0.24 17.81
CA PRO A 54 -16.10 0.34 16.87
C PRO A 54 -15.85 -0.47 15.59
N ALA A 55 -16.89 -0.61 14.75
CA ALA A 55 -16.76 -1.33 13.48
C ALA A 55 -15.73 -0.69 12.57
N LYS A 56 -14.99 -1.54 11.83
CA LYS A 56 -14.13 -1.12 10.71
C LYS A 56 -14.73 -1.67 9.42
N LEU A 57 -15.06 -0.78 8.49
CA LEU A 57 -15.60 -1.10 7.18
C LEU A 57 -14.52 -0.79 6.13
N GLU A 58 -14.21 -1.74 5.27
CA GLU A 58 -13.25 -1.55 4.17
C GLU A 58 -13.94 -1.73 2.83
N GLU A 59 -13.73 -0.79 1.94
CA GLU A 59 -14.32 -0.77 0.61
C GLU A 59 -13.26 -0.48 -0.47
N ASN A 60 -13.28 -1.25 -1.55
CA ASN A 60 -12.52 -0.97 -2.75
C ASN A 60 -13.37 -0.08 -3.68
N VAL A 61 -12.86 1.09 -4.03
CA VAL A 61 -13.52 2.04 -4.91
C VAL A 61 -12.74 2.09 -6.22
N PHE A 62 -13.42 1.76 -7.32
CA PHE A 62 -12.80 1.62 -8.63
C PHE A 62 -12.98 2.87 -9.47
N ALA A 63 -11.87 3.43 -9.95
CA ALA A 63 -11.84 4.54 -10.88
C ALA A 63 -11.47 4.04 -12.28
N LYS A 64 -12.33 4.28 -13.27
CA LYS A 64 -12.07 3.92 -14.66
C LYS A 64 -11.19 4.96 -15.31
N LEU A 65 -10.06 4.54 -15.90
CA LEU A 65 -9.24 5.44 -16.70
C LEU A 65 -9.93 5.74 -18.04
N GLU A 66 -9.90 6.99 -18.47
CA GLU A 66 -10.53 7.42 -19.70
C GLU A 66 -9.64 8.38 -20.51
N GLY A 67 -9.96 8.58 -21.78
CA GLY A 67 -9.35 9.57 -22.64
C GLY A 67 -7.81 9.46 -22.72
N GLU A 68 -7.13 10.59 -22.52
CA GLU A 68 -5.66 10.68 -22.63
C GLU A 68 -4.96 9.85 -21.55
N GLN A 69 -5.52 9.76 -20.32
CA GLN A 69 -4.93 8.95 -19.23
C GLN A 69 -4.89 7.47 -19.61
N LEU A 70 -5.99 6.94 -20.16
CA LEU A 70 -6.05 5.54 -20.62
C LEU A 70 -5.06 5.31 -21.78
N ALA A 71 -5.02 6.19 -22.77
CA ALA A 71 -4.10 6.06 -23.90
C ALA A 71 -2.62 6.06 -23.47
N LEU A 72 -2.25 6.86 -22.48
CA LEU A 72 -0.90 6.89 -21.90
C LEU A 72 -0.59 5.60 -21.14
N TYR A 73 -1.57 5.06 -20.41
CA TYR A 73 -1.43 3.81 -19.70
C TYR A 73 -1.21 2.65 -20.67
N ASP A 74 -2.07 2.51 -21.68
CA ASP A 74 -1.98 1.44 -22.68
C ASP A 74 -0.67 1.49 -23.49
N ALA A 75 -0.23 2.68 -23.89
CA ALA A 75 1.05 2.85 -24.58
C ALA A 75 2.23 2.40 -23.71
N HIS A 76 2.20 2.65 -22.39
CA HIS A 76 3.24 2.19 -21.47
C HIS A 76 3.19 0.67 -21.24
N VAL A 77 1.99 0.10 -21.11
CA VAL A 77 1.81 -1.36 -21.01
C VAL A 77 2.36 -2.05 -22.25
N GLN A 78 1.99 -1.56 -23.43
CA GLN A 78 2.47 -2.14 -24.70
C GLN A 78 3.99 -2.09 -24.81
N ARG A 79 4.61 -0.94 -24.53
CA ARG A 79 6.08 -0.79 -24.50
C ARG A 79 6.73 -1.75 -23.51
N MET A 80 6.14 -1.94 -22.35
CA MET A 80 6.66 -2.84 -21.33
C MET A 80 6.56 -4.31 -21.78
N LYS A 81 5.44 -4.72 -22.39
CA LYS A 81 5.28 -6.05 -22.98
C LYS A 81 6.34 -6.32 -24.05
N GLU A 82 6.51 -5.44 -25.02
CA GLU A 82 7.53 -5.53 -26.07
C GLU A 82 8.96 -5.62 -25.49
N SER A 83 9.22 -4.90 -24.40
CA SER A 83 10.51 -4.96 -23.70
C SER A 83 10.75 -6.28 -22.98
N LEU A 84 9.71 -7.01 -22.59
CA LEU A 84 9.82 -8.28 -21.86
C LEU A 84 9.78 -9.49 -22.79
N GLU A 85 9.14 -9.37 -23.95
CA GLU A 85 9.03 -10.44 -24.94
C GLU A 85 10.42 -10.90 -25.43
N GLY A 86 10.63 -12.21 -25.45
CA GLY A 86 11.86 -12.83 -25.95
C GLY A 86 13.07 -12.73 -25.03
N LYS A 87 12.95 -12.14 -23.83
CA LYS A 87 14.05 -12.11 -22.85
C LYS A 87 14.25 -13.46 -22.18
N SER A 88 15.51 -13.88 -22.09
CA SER A 88 15.91 -15.02 -21.27
C SER A 88 15.79 -14.70 -19.77
N GLU A 89 15.65 -15.73 -18.92
CA GLU A 89 15.65 -15.55 -17.45
C GLU A 89 16.89 -14.78 -16.93
N LYS A 90 18.04 -14.94 -17.60
CA LYS A 90 19.28 -14.27 -17.21
C LYS A 90 19.23 -12.77 -17.46
N GLU A 91 18.72 -12.37 -18.63
CA GLU A 91 18.52 -10.96 -19.00
C GLU A 91 17.47 -10.33 -18.09
N PHE A 92 16.36 -11.01 -17.85
CA PHE A 92 15.33 -10.57 -16.92
C PHE A 92 15.89 -10.31 -15.51
N ARG A 93 16.74 -11.22 -14.99
CA ARG A 93 17.38 -11.04 -13.67
C ARG A 93 18.32 -9.84 -13.63
N SER A 94 19.01 -9.54 -14.72
CA SER A 94 19.91 -8.37 -14.77
C SER A 94 19.17 -7.04 -14.86
N GLU A 95 17.95 -7.03 -15.40
CA GLU A 95 17.14 -5.82 -15.62
C GLU A 95 16.03 -5.61 -14.60
N LYS A 96 15.95 -6.43 -13.55
CA LYS A 96 14.89 -6.36 -12.53
C LYS A 96 14.65 -4.95 -11.98
N ILE A 97 15.69 -4.17 -11.74
CA ILE A 97 15.59 -2.80 -11.22
C ILE A 97 14.87 -1.90 -12.24
N GLN A 98 15.18 -2.06 -13.52
CA GLN A 98 14.56 -1.30 -14.60
C GLN A 98 13.07 -1.66 -14.75
N ILE A 99 12.75 -2.96 -14.67
CA ILE A 99 11.38 -3.46 -14.71
C ILE A 99 10.56 -2.90 -13.53
N LEU A 100 11.11 -2.88 -12.31
CA LEU A 100 10.47 -2.27 -11.16
C LEU A 100 10.24 -0.75 -11.34
N ALA A 101 11.15 -0.07 -12.01
CA ALA A 101 10.97 1.35 -12.34
C ALA A 101 9.80 1.55 -13.33
N GLU A 102 9.68 0.70 -14.36
CA GLU A 102 8.57 0.76 -15.31
C GLU A 102 7.21 0.43 -14.64
N LEU A 103 7.16 -0.57 -13.77
CA LEU A 103 5.96 -0.85 -12.95
C LEU A 103 5.58 0.34 -12.06
N THR A 104 6.58 1.04 -11.53
CA THR A 104 6.34 2.25 -10.73
C THR A 104 5.77 3.37 -11.61
N ARG A 105 6.25 3.53 -12.85
CA ARG A 105 5.70 4.49 -13.82
C ARG A 105 4.26 4.18 -14.20
N LEU A 106 3.92 2.92 -14.48
CA LEU A 106 2.53 2.51 -14.73
C LEU A 106 1.62 2.89 -13.56
N ARG A 107 2.04 2.65 -12.33
CA ARG A 107 1.28 3.04 -11.13
C ARG A 107 1.17 4.56 -10.97
N GLN A 108 2.19 5.32 -11.36
CA GLN A 108 2.12 6.77 -11.38
C GLN A 108 1.10 7.27 -12.42
N ILE A 109 1.02 6.64 -13.60
CA ILE A 109 -0.01 6.96 -14.60
C ILE A 109 -1.41 6.64 -14.07
N CYS A 110 -1.60 5.52 -13.36
CA CYS A 110 -2.86 5.21 -12.68
C CYS A 110 -3.24 6.27 -11.64
N CYS A 111 -2.26 6.82 -10.93
CA CYS A 111 -2.48 7.90 -9.96
C CYS A 111 -2.84 9.23 -10.64
N ASP A 112 -1.95 9.71 -11.48
CA ASP A 112 -2.08 10.95 -12.26
C ASP A 112 -0.91 11.01 -13.27
N PRO A 113 -1.19 11.07 -14.59
CA PRO A 113 -0.12 11.18 -15.60
C PRO A 113 0.80 12.39 -15.42
N GLY A 114 0.30 13.46 -14.82
CA GLY A 114 1.09 14.64 -14.50
C GLY A 114 2.23 14.40 -13.49
N LEU A 115 2.33 13.21 -12.89
CA LEU A 115 3.50 12.81 -12.10
C LEU A 115 4.72 12.48 -12.98
N LEU A 116 4.49 12.14 -14.25
CA LEU A 116 5.52 11.79 -15.24
C LEU A 116 5.65 12.78 -16.37
N PHE A 117 4.55 13.42 -16.74
CA PHE A 117 4.44 14.31 -17.91
C PHE A 117 4.13 15.73 -17.46
N GLU A 118 5.15 16.61 -17.41
CA GLU A 118 5.02 18.01 -16.96
C GLU A 118 3.97 18.82 -17.76
N GLY A 119 3.69 18.44 -19.01
CA GLY A 119 2.71 19.09 -19.88
C GLY A 119 1.27 18.55 -19.75
N TYR A 120 1.04 17.52 -18.97
CA TYR A 120 -0.27 16.89 -18.83
C TYR A 120 -1.28 17.85 -18.18
N LYS A 121 -2.36 18.13 -18.90
CA LYS A 121 -3.46 18.98 -18.44
C LYS A 121 -4.79 18.24 -18.35
N GLY A 122 -4.79 16.94 -18.66
CA GLY A 122 -5.96 16.10 -18.55
C GLY A 122 -6.36 15.85 -17.08
N GLU A 123 -7.54 15.30 -16.93
CA GLU A 123 -8.07 14.94 -15.62
C GLU A 123 -7.54 13.59 -15.19
N SER A 124 -7.40 13.39 -13.88
CA SER A 124 -7.10 12.08 -13.29
C SER A 124 -8.36 11.54 -12.65
N ALA A 125 -8.88 10.42 -13.17
CA ALA A 125 -10.09 9.78 -12.66
C ALA A 125 -10.03 9.51 -11.15
N LYS A 126 -8.90 9.03 -10.67
CA LYS A 126 -8.70 8.80 -9.22
C LYS A 126 -8.64 10.08 -8.41
N ALA A 127 -8.03 11.15 -8.95
CA ALA A 127 -7.95 12.43 -8.24
C ALA A 127 -9.33 13.05 -8.08
N GLN A 128 -10.17 13.03 -9.11
CA GLN A 128 -11.55 13.49 -9.03
C GLN A 128 -12.34 12.71 -7.98
N MET A 129 -12.34 11.38 -8.07
CA MET A 129 -13.02 10.51 -7.13
C MET A 129 -12.53 10.72 -5.69
N CYS A 130 -11.23 10.89 -5.48
CA CYS A 130 -10.65 11.17 -4.17
C CYS A 130 -11.16 12.51 -3.61
N MET A 131 -11.18 13.54 -4.42
CA MET A 131 -11.67 14.86 -4.01
C MET A 131 -13.16 14.82 -3.66
N GLU A 132 -13.99 14.16 -4.46
CA GLU A 132 -15.42 13.98 -4.17
C GLU A 132 -15.66 13.24 -2.84
N LEU A 133 -14.91 12.17 -2.57
CA LEU A 133 -14.97 11.45 -1.29
C LEU A 133 -14.58 12.35 -0.12
N ILE A 134 -13.53 13.15 -0.26
CA ILE A 134 -13.07 14.05 0.79
C ILE A 134 -14.10 15.17 1.02
N GLU A 135 -14.60 15.80 -0.03
CA GLU A 135 -15.60 16.88 0.07
C GLU A 135 -16.88 16.38 0.74
N ASN A 136 -17.37 15.20 0.38
CA ASN A 136 -18.52 14.57 1.00
C ASN A 136 -18.27 14.24 2.50
N ALA A 137 -17.11 13.67 2.82
CA ALA A 137 -16.73 13.33 4.19
C ALA A 137 -16.63 14.59 5.06
N VAL A 138 -15.93 15.62 4.58
CA VAL A 138 -15.77 16.90 5.30
C VAL A 138 -17.11 17.61 5.44
N GLY A 139 -17.94 17.61 4.40
CA GLY A 139 -19.30 18.18 4.44
C GLY A 139 -20.22 17.49 5.46
N ALA A 140 -19.97 16.22 5.75
CA ALA A 140 -20.66 15.44 6.78
C ALA A 140 -20.03 15.57 8.20
N GLY A 141 -18.95 16.35 8.35
CA GLY A 141 -18.27 16.58 9.62
C GLY A 141 -17.24 15.51 10.02
N HIS A 142 -16.82 14.67 9.07
CA HIS A 142 -15.81 13.65 9.31
C HIS A 142 -14.38 14.18 9.10
N LYS A 143 -13.41 13.59 9.81
CA LYS A 143 -11.98 13.83 9.58
C LYS A 143 -11.36 12.70 8.78
N VAL A 144 -10.52 13.07 7.81
CA VAL A 144 -9.97 12.17 6.79
C VAL A 144 -8.47 12.01 6.94
N LEU A 145 -7.98 10.77 6.96
CA LEU A 145 -6.57 10.42 6.71
C LEU A 145 -6.39 10.00 5.25
N LEU A 146 -5.59 10.74 4.52
CA LEU A 146 -5.28 10.46 3.12
C LEU A 146 -3.86 9.92 3.00
N PHE A 147 -3.72 8.67 2.58
CA PHE A 147 -2.43 8.01 2.41
C PHE A 147 -2.09 7.82 0.94
N SER A 148 -0.84 8.11 0.57
CA SER A 148 -0.24 7.72 -0.70
C SER A 148 1.24 7.36 -0.52
N GLN A 149 1.75 6.47 -1.36
CA GLN A 149 3.18 6.21 -1.42
C GLN A 149 3.95 7.32 -2.16
N PHE A 150 3.28 8.04 -3.07
CA PHE A 150 3.87 9.10 -3.88
C PHE A 150 3.67 10.46 -3.21
N THR A 151 4.74 11.05 -2.69
CA THR A 151 4.70 12.37 -2.06
C THR A 151 4.24 13.44 -3.05
N SER A 152 4.69 13.36 -4.30
CA SER A 152 4.26 14.26 -5.38
C SER A 152 2.76 14.18 -5.67
N MET A 153 2.14 13.00 -5.48
CA MET A 153 0.69 12.88 -5.59
C MET A 153 -0.03 13.57 -4.43
N LEU A 154 0.47 13.43 -3.21
CA LEU A 154 -0.08 14.16 -2.06
C LEU A 154 0.00 15.68 -2.25
N GLU A 155 1.08 16.18 -2.85
CA GLU A 155 1.24 17.60 -3.17
C GLU A 155 0.19 18.08 -4.20
N ARG A 156 -0.11 17.25 -5.21
CA ARG A 156 -1.16 17.55 -6.20
C ARG A 156 -2.55 17.54 -5.57
N LEU A 157 -2.86 16.56 -4.74
CA LEU A 157 -4.13 16.49 -4.00
C LEU A 157 -4.27 17.66 -3.02
N ALA A 158 -3.19 18.03 -2.35
CA ALA A 158 -3.16 19.19 -1.47
C ALA A 158 -3.45 20.52 -2.23
N ALA A 159 -2.97 20.64 -3.47
CA ALA A 159 -3.33 21.78 -4.31
C ALA A 159 -4.84 21.78 -4.67
N GLY A 160 -5.43 20.60 -4.85
CA GLY A 160 -6.89 20.41 -5.01
C GLY A 160 -7.66 20.81 -3.76
N LEU A 161 -7.26 20.33 -2.58
CA LEU A 161 -7.86 20.68 -1.29
C LEU A 161 -7.84 22.19 -1.06
N LYS A 162 -6.69 22.84 -1.33
CA LYS A 162 -6.58 24.30 -1.23
C LYS A 162 -7.54 25.05 -2.16
N LYS A 163 -7.76 24.55 -3.39
CA LYS A 163 -8.73 25.14 -4.32
C LYS A 163 -10.17 24.97 -3.84
N ALA A 164 -10.47 23.85 -3.19
CA ALA A 164 -11.76 23.57 -2.56
C ALA A 164 -11.98 24.31 -1.23
N GLY A 165 -10.97 25.05 -0.73
CA GLY A 165 -11.05 25.75 0.56
C GLY A 165 -11.00 24.79 1.77
N ILE A 166 -10.45 23.59 1.60
CA ILE A 166 -10.33 22.60 2.66
C ILE A 166 -8.93 22.69 3.26
N ASP A 167 -8.87 22.95 4.56
CA ASP A 167 -7.61 22.97 5.31
C ASP A 167 -7.07 21.55 5.51
N TYR A 168 -5.74 21.42 5.54
CA TYR A 168 -5.10 20.13 5.68
C TYR A 168 -3.74 20.21 6.37
N TYR A 169 -3.34 19.12 7.02
CA TYR A 169 -1.97 18.83 7.41
C TYR A 169 -1.29 17.94 6.37
N MET A 170 0.04 18.10 6.23
CA MET A 170 0.84 17.24 5.34
C MET A 170 2.06 16.68 6.06
N LEU A 171 2.14 15.35 6.14
CA LEU A 171 3.25 14.63 6.76
C LEU A 171 3.99 13.79 5.73
N THR A 172 5.21 14.21 5.42
CA THR A 172 6.14 13.49 4.54
C THR A 172 7.40 13.06 5.31
N GLY A 173 8.28 12.30 4.66
CA GLY A 173 9.53 11.85 5.26
C GLY A 173 10.49 12.97 5.65
N SER A 174 10.33 14.18 5.08
CA SER A 174 11.16 15.35 5.38
C SER A 174 10.77 16.06 6.68
N VAL A 175 9.61 15.74 7.28
CA VAL A 175 9.14 16.40 8.50
C VAL A 175 9.86 15.86 9.73
N GLY A 176 10.52 16.76 10.48
CA GLY A 176 11.23 16.41 11.72
C GLY A 176 10.30 15.89 12.82
N LYS A 177 10.88 15.16 13.77
CA LYS A 177 10.14 14.43 14.83
C LYS A 177 9.25 15.36 15.67
N GLU A 178 9.75 16.50 16.10
CA GLU A 178 9.00 17.46 16.95
C GLU A 178 7.79 18.04 16.21
N LYS A 179 8.00 18.53 14.98
CA LYS A 179 6.92 19.06 14.15
C LYS A 179 5.86 18.00 13.83
N ARG A 180 6.29 16.75 13.65
CA ARG A 180 5.38 15.62 13.47
C ARG A 180 4.46 15.40 14.67
N MET A 181 5.01 15.46 15.89
CA MET A 181 4.22 15.30 17.12
C MET A 181 3.22 16.45 17.27
N GLN A 182 3.66 17.70 17.06
CA GLN A 182 2.77 18.86 17.10
C GLN A 182 1.62 18.75 16.10
N MET A 183 1.90 18.34 14.85
CA MET A 183 0.86 18.18 13.84
C MET A 183 -0.16 17.10 14.23
N VAL A 184 0.27 16.00 14.87
CA VAL A 184 -0.61 14.93 15.35
C VAL A 184 -1.48 15.42 16.51
N GLU A 185 -0.91 16.13 17.46
CA GLU A 185 -1.65 16.73 18.58
C GLU A 185 -2.69 17.73 18.06
N SER A 186 -2.26 18.69 17.23
CA SER A 186 -3.15 19.69 16.64
C SER A 186 -4.30 19.03 15.88
N PHE A 187 -4.03 18.07 15.00
CA PHE A 187 -5.08 17.39 14.22
C PHE A 187 -6.12 16.69 15.10
N ASN A 188 -5.72 16.13 16.25
CA ASN A 188 -6.67 15.51 17.16
C ASN A 188 -7.53 16.51 17.94
N GLU A 189 -7.10 17.77 18.07
CA GLU A 189 -7.72 18.79 18.92
C GLU A 189 -8.42 19.90 18.13
N ASP A 190 -7.93 20.22 16.93
CA ASP A 190 -8.46 21.30 16.09
C ASP A 190 -9.51 20.82 15.08
N ASP A 191 -10.02 21.74 14.24
CA ASP A 191 -11.07 21.48 13.24
C ASP A 191 -10.51 21.21 11.84
N VAL A 192 -9.19 21.08 11.66
CA VAL A 192 -8.61 20.74 10.35
C VAL A 192 -9.06 19.35 9.93
N PRO A 193 -9.79 19.23 8.78
CA PRO A 193 -10.50 18.00 8.48
C PRO A 193 -9.63 16.94 7.76
N VAL A 194 -8.51 17.30 7.14
CA VAL A 194 -7.74 16.37 6.32
C VAL A 194 -6.29 16.29 6.77
N PHE A 195 -5.76 15.07 6.87
CA PHE A 195 -4.34 14.82 7.09
C PHE A 195 -3.76 13.97 5.96
N CYS A 196 -2.96 14.58 5.10
CA CYS A 196 -2.23 13.93 4.02
C CYS A 196 -0.94 13.32 4.55
N ILE A 197 -0.75 12.02 4.40
CA ILE A 197 0.36 11.29 5.01
C ILE A 197 1.05 10.41 3.97
N SER A 198 2.36 10.56 3.79
CA SER A 198 3.10 9.60 2.98
C SER A 198 3.20 8.25 3.72
N LEU A 199 2.96 7.14 3.02
CA LEU A 199 2.96 5.81 3.63
C LEU A 199 4.28 5.49 4.35
N LYS A 200 5.42 5.96 3.83
CA LYS A 200 6.73 5.82 4.50
C LYS A 200 6.82 6.59 5.82
N ALA A 201 6.21 7.77 5.90
CA ALA A 201 6.18 8.57 7.12
C ALA A 201 5.15 8.06 8.13
N GLY A 202 4.06 7.46 7.66
CA GLY A 202 3.00 6.87 8.48
C GLY A 202 3.43 5.65 9.31
N GLY A 203 4.60 5.05 9.03
CA GLY A 203 5.11 3.86 9.72
C GLY A 203 5.48 4.04 11.21
N THR A 204 5.57 5.26 11.71
CA THR A 204 6.04 5.56 13.08
C THR A 204 4.89 5.95 14.01
N GLY A 205 4.31 5.01 14.74
CA GLY A 205 3.57 5.17 16.00
C GLY A 205 2.57 6.35 16.17
N LEU A 206 2.08 6.95 15.09
CA LEU A 206 1.14 8.07 15.15
C LEU A 206 -0.19 7.64 15.77
N ASN A 207 -0.82 8.50 16.55
CA ASN A 207 -2.15 8.31 17.11
C ASN A 207 -3.09 9.37 16.52
N LEU A 208 -3.97 8.99 15.59
CA LEU A 208 -4.82 9.89 14.81
C LEU A 208 -6.30 9.46 14.95
N THR A 209 -6.74 9.27 16.19
CA THR A 209 -8.07 8.77 16.54
C THR A 209 -9.19 9.79 16.34
N ALA A 210 -8.88 11.05 16.05
CA ALA A 210 -9.88 12.03 15.64
C ALA A 210 -10.44 11.75 14.23
N ALA A 211 -9.71 11.00 13.39
CA ALA A 211 -10.19 10.63 12.07
C ALA A 211 -10.97 9.32 12.10
N ASP A 212 -12.06 9.28 11.36
CA ASP A 212 -12.90 8.11 11.15
C ASP A 212 -13.03 7.69 9.67
N ILE A 213 -12.48 8.50 8.77
CA ILE A 213 -12.33 8.14 7.35
C ILE A 213 -10.85 7.95 7.01
N VAL A 214 -10.53 6.84 6.34
CA VAL A 214 -9.19 6.55 5.85
C VAL A 214 -9.25 6.30 4.35
N ILE A 215 -8.48 7.04 3.57
CA ILE A 215 -8.39 6.87 2.12
C ILE A 215 -6.96 6.43 1.77
N HIS A 216 -6.84 5.23 1.20
CA HIS A 216 -5.65 4.78 0.53
C HIS A 216 -5.75 5.13 -0.95
N TYR A 217 -5.03 6.16 -1.38
CA TYR A 217 -5.10 6.67 -2.74
C TYR A 217 -4.55 5.69 -3.77
N ASP A 218 -3.52 4.95 -3.42
CA ASP A 218 -2.89 3.93 -4.26
C ASP A 218 -2.63 2.65 -3.47
N PRO A 219 -2.84 1.46 -4.08
CA PRO A 219 -2.56 0.19 -3.43
C PRO A 219 -1.06 0.00 -3.26
N TRP A 220 -0.64 -0.51 -2.12
CA TRP A 220 0.78 -0.80 -1.86
C TRP A 220 1.03 -2.30 -1.89
N TRP A 221 2.16 -2.71 -2.48
CA TRP A 221 2.61 -4.10 -2.48
C TRP A 221 2.65 -4.74 -1.09
N ASN A 222 2.97 -3.96 -0.06
CA ASN A 222 3.04 -4.39 1.33
C ASN A 222 1.72 -4.10 2.07
N VAL A 223 0.84 -5.11 2.12
CA VAL A 223 -0.43 -5.06 2.84
C VAL A 223 -0.25 -4.73 4.32
N ALA A 224 0.79 -5.27 4.96
CA ALA A 224 1.04 -5.01 6.38
C ALA A 224 1.30 -3.53 6.66
N ALA A 225 2.04 -2.84 5.78
CA ALA A 225 2.26 -1.41 5.91
C ALA A 225 0.99 -0.59 5.64
N GLN A 226 0.15 -1.02 4.70
CA GLN A 226 -1.15 -0.40 4.45
C GLN A 226 -2.09 -0.57 5.65
N ASN A 227 -2.18 -1.79 6.21
CA ASN A 227 -2.95 -2.05 7.42
C ASN A 227 -2.41 -1.25 8.62
N GLN A 228 -1.08 -1.14 8.75
CA GLN A 228 -0.45 -0.31 9.78
C GLN A 228 -0.82 1.17 9.63
N ALA A 229 -0.97 1.69 8.42
CA ALA A 229 -1.45 3.06 8.18
C ALA A 229 -2.91 3.22 8.63
N THR A 230 -3.81 2.29 8.26
CA THR A 230 -5.21 2.27 8.74
C THR A 230 -5.28 2.22 10.27
N ASP A 231 -4.38 1.47 10.91
CA ASP A 231 -4.29 1.33 12.37
C ASP A 231 -3.90 2.64 13.11
N ARG A 232 -3.66 3.73 12.40
CA ARG A 232 -3.48 5.06 13.02
C ARG A 232 -4.79 5.68 13.45
N ALA A 233 -5.87 5.45 12.69
CA ALA A 233 -7.23 5.84 13.04
C ALA A 233 -7.92 4.73 13.86
N TYR A 234 -7.78 3.48 13.45
CA TYR A 234 -8.41 2.32 14.10
C TYR A 234 -7.61 1.82 15.28
N ARG A 235 -7.69 2.53 16.40
CA ARG A 235 -6.90 2.29 17.61
C ARG A 235 -7.71 2.54 18.88
N ILE A 236 -7.18 2.10 20.04
CA ILE A 236 -7.75 2.43 21.36
C ILE A 236 -7.90 3.94 21.48
N GLY A 237 -9.11 4.38 21.81
CA GLY A 237 -9.50 5.79 21.85
C GLY A 237 -10.39 6.21 20.69
N GLN A 238 -10.52 5.39 19.63
CA GLN A 238 -11.49 5.62 18.56
C GLN A 238 -12.92 5.38 19.07
N GLN A 239 -13.79 6.35 18.85
CA GLN A 239 -15.19 6.30 19.29
C GLN A 239 -16.17 6.07 18.13
N ASN A 240 -15.76 6.39 16.90
CA ASN A 240 -16.59 6.28 15.72
C ASN A 240 -16.24 5.02 14.88
N PRO A 241 -17.20 4.44 14.15
CA PRO A 241 -16.88 3.45 13.11
C PRO A 241 -15.88 4.03 12.11
N VAL A 242 -14.84 3.25 11.78
CA VAL A 242 -13.83 3.69 10.83
C VAL A 242 -14.16 3.14 9.45
N GLN A 243 -14.31 4.02 8.47
CA GLN A 243 -14.47 3.67 7.06
C GLN A 243 -13.15 3.79 6.32
N VAL A 244 -12.78 2.76 5.58
CA VAL A 244 -11.52 2.68 4.85
C VAL A 244 -11.83 2.51 3.36
N TYR A 245 -11.47 3.50 2.57
CA TYR A 245 -11.59 3.48 1.12
C TYR A 245 -10.23 3.19 0.48
N LYS A 246 -10.20 2.21 -0.41
CA LYS A 246 -9.01 1.87 -1.21
C LYS A 246 -9.31 2.22 -2.66
N LEU A 247 -8.67 3.27 -3.18
CA LEU A 247 -8.88 3.70 -4.56
C LEU A 247 -8.02 2.86 -5.50
N ILE A 248 -8.66 2.28 -6.51
CA ILE A 248 -8.04 1.35 -7.45
C ILE A 248 -8.40 1.79 -8.85
N ALA A 249 -7.41 1.93 -9.73
CA ALA A 249 -7.64 2.13 -11.14
C ALA A 249 -8.12 0.79 -11.75
N GLN A 250 -9.35 0.79 -12.27
CA GLN A 250 -10.00 -0.39 -12.86
C GLN A 250 -9.26 -0.83 -14.13
N ASP A 251 -9.22 -2.14 -14.38
CA ASP A 251 -8.59 -2.77 -15.54
C ASP A 251 -7.10 -2.40 -15.70
N THR A 252 -6.40 -2.21 -14.59
CA THR A 252 -4.98 -1.84 -14.57
C THR A 252 -4.14 -2.75 -13.66
N ILE A 253 -2.83 -2.48 -13.66
CA ILE A 253 -1.89 -3.14 -12.75
C ILE A 253 -2.28 -2.98 -11.27
N GLU A 254 -3.01 -1.93 -10.89
CA GLU A 254 -3.42 -1.72 -9.50
C GLU A 254 -4.41 -2.80 -9.04
N GLU A 255 -5.33 -3.19 -9.91
CA GLU A 255 -6.28 -4.28 -9.65
C GLU A 255 -5.56 -5.63 -9.49
N LYS A 256 -4.57 -5.89 -10.35
CA LYS A 256 -3.71 -7.09 -10.23
C LYS A 256 -2.89 -7.09 -8.94
N ILE A 257 -2.39 -5.92 -8.50
CA ILE A 257 -1.70 -5.79 -7.21
C ILE A 257 -2.63 -6.18 -6.07
N VAL A 258 -3.88 -5.70 -6.08
CA VAL A 258 -4.87 -6.01 -5.04
C VAL A 258 -5.23 -7.51 -5.06
N ALA A 259 -5.40 -8.12 -6.22
CA ALA A 259 -5.63 -9.56 -6.34
C ALA A 259 -4.46 -10.37 -5.76
N LEU A 260 -3.21 -9.99 -6.07
CA LEU A 260 -2.02 -10.61 -5.49
C LEU A 260 -1.92 -10.42 -3.97
N GLN A 261 -2.32 -9.25 -3.47
CA GLN A 261 -2.38 -9.01 -2.03
C GLN A 261 -3.35 -9.98 -1.35
N GLN A 262 -4.54 -10.17 -1.92
CA GLN A 262 -5.56 -11.08 -1.39
C GLN A 262 -5.10 -12.54 -1.41
N ALA A 263 -4.50 -12.98 -2.54
CA ALA A 263 -3.95 -14.32 -2.66
C ALA A 263 -2.83 -14.60 -1.64
N LYS A 264 -1.98 -13.59 -1.37
CA LYS A 264 -0.91 -13.70 -0.36
C LYS A 264 -1.40 -13.60 1.06
N GLN A 265 -2.47 -12.86 1.33
CA GLN A 265 -3.04 -12.76 2.67
C GLN A 265 -3.55 -14.12 3.13
N SER A 266 -4.14 -14.90 2.24
CA SER A 266 -4.54 -16.30 2.50
C SER A 266 -3.33 -17.23 2.75
N LEU A 267 -2.17 -16.96 2.12
CA LEU A 267 -0.92 -17.70 2.32
C LEU A 267 -0.08 -17.15 3.48
N ALA A 268 -0.09 -15.84 3.75
CA ALA A 268 0.74 -15.18 4.77
C ALA A 268 0.21 -15.31 6.18
N GLU A 269 -1.00 -15.80 6.38
CA GLU A 269 -1.38 -16.41 7.66
C GLU A 269 -0.43 -17.58 8.01
N THR A 270 0.32 -18.06 7.04
CA THR A 270 1.24 -19.19 7.15
C THR A 270 2.73 -18.77 7.21
N VAL A 271 3.18 -17.66 6.58
CA VAL A 271 4.62 -17.29 6.52
C VAL A 271 4.86 -15.77 6.48
N THR A 272 5.65 -15.26 7.42
CA THR A 272 6.09 -13.85 7.48
C THR A 272 7.18 -13.56 6.45
N GLY A 273 6.84 -12.96 5.32
CA GLY A 273 7.79 -12.50 4.30
C GLY A 273 7.48 -11.07 3.81
N SER A 274 8.52 -10.27 3.56
CA SER A 274 8.38 -8.90 3.07
C SER A 274 7.88 -8.87 1.62
N ALA A 275 6.87 -8.04 1.34
CA ALA A 275 6.20 -7.95 0.04
C ALA A 275 7.10 -7.43 -1.10
N ASP A 276 8.12 -6.62 -0.80
CA ASP A 276 9.09 -6.13 -1.81
C ASP A 276 9.91 -7.27 -2.43
N GLY A 277 10.11 -8.38 -1.68
CA GLY A 277 10.75 -9.58 -2.20
C GLY A 277 9.91 -10.38 -3.22
N ALA A 278 8.60 -10.16 -3.25
CA ALA A 278 7.70 -10.96 -4.08
C ALA A 278 7.82 -10.64 -5.58
N ILE A 279 7.87 -9.36 -5.96
CA ILE A 279 8.07 -8.96 -7.36
C ILE A 279 9.48 -9.36 -7.81
N LEU A 280 10.47 -9.22 -6.93
CA LEU A 280 11.84 -9.64 -7.20
C LEU A 280 11.99 -11.16 -7.36
N SER A 281 11.04 -11.95 -6.90
CA SER A 281 11.00 -13.42 -7.07
C SER A 281 10.15 -13.88 -8.24
N MET A 282 9.35 -13.00 -8.88
CA MET A 282 8.52 -13.33 -10.04
C MET A 282 9.35 -13.73 -11.26
N LYS A 283 8.77 -14.65 -12.04
CA LYS A 283 9.27 -15.02 -13.36
C LYS A 283 8.78 -14.05 -14.44
N PRO A 284 9.41 -14.00 -15.63
CA PRO A 284 8.95 -13.16 -16.75
C PRO A 284 7.48 -13.39 -17.11
N GLU A 285 7.04 -14.66 -17.12
CA GLU A 285 5.67 -15.04 -17.46
C GLU A 285 4.66 -14.48 -16.46
N GLU A 286 4.95 -14.59 -15.16
CA GLU A 286 4.09 -14.06 -14.09
C GLU A 286 3.97 -12.53 -14.16
N LEU A 287 5.02 -11.86 -14.65
CA LEU A 287 4.99 -10.41 -14.83
C LEU A 287 4.19 -10.00 -16.06
N LEU A 288 4.26 -10.78 -17.14
CA LEU A 288 3.43 -10.57 -18.34
C LEU A 288 1.94 -10.73 -18.00
N GLU A 289 1.58 -11.75 -17.20
CA GLU A 289 0.20 -11.93 -16.70
C GLU A 289 -0.29 -10.71 -15.89
N LEU A 290 0.60 -10.02 -15.16
CA LEU A 290 0.24 -8.78 -14.46
C LEU A 290 -0.10 -7.62 -15.41
N LEU A 291 0.46 -7.64 -16.62
CA LEU A 291 0.24 -6.61 -17.64
C LEU A 291 -0.92 -6.95 -18.59
N GLU A 292 -1.48 -8.14 -18.50
CA GLU A 292 -2.66 -8.50 -19.28
C GLU A 292 -3.91 -7.84 -18.69
N VAL A 293 -4.67 -7.16 -19.53
CA VAL A 293 -6.01 -6.72 -19.18
C VAL A 293 -6.90 -7.97 -19.11
N PRO A 294 -7.74 -8.16 -18.08
CA PRO A 294 -8.71 -9.25 -18.08
C PRO A 294 -9.57 -9.15 -19.34
N GLU A 295 -9.68 -10.23 -20.11
CA GLU A 295 -10.68 -10.30 -21.18
C GLU A 295 -12.08 -10.15 -20.55
N PRO A 296 -12.98 -9.36 -21.17
CA PRO A 296 -14.29 -9.03 -20.62
C PRO A 296 -15.20 -10.26 -20.50
#